data_81c7b44eb6497527e23ee382f28c1b37
#
_entry.id   81c7b44eb6497527e23ee382f28c1b37
#
_cell.length_a   1.000
_cell.length_b   1.000
_cell.length_c   1.000
_cell.angle_alpha   90.00
_cell.angle_beta   90.00
_cell.angle_gamma   90.00
#
_symmetry.space_group_name_H-M   'P 1'
#
loop_
_entity.id
_entity.type
_entity.pdbx_description
1 polymer ?
#
loop_
_entity_poly.entity_id
_entity_poly.type
_entity_poly.pdbx_seq_one_letter_code
_entity_poly.pdbx_strand_id
1 'polypeptide(L)'
;MNAFELREPDWNAIEPARLTAEPKLQGHVLVLPTQFCEVSVTISQFGLRLNAGSTHDETFKILTTTPSNLPLSLNKLDQGFAATAGEYRLEFYSDPFYFKLYKNDKLVQQSATDGHFVRQHRLPPLAKTDNGWILSLELNYDEAVYGLGEKWGKLDKRGQLIRSYNHDALGVNAEKSYKNTPYAWSPEGWNLFVHTPAPVTHGVGYALWSQRAYVCLVEDDALDVFLYQEQTPAQSINRYCELTGFAPVPPQWSLGVILSKAYYKDTARSL
;
A
#
# COMPACT_ATOMS: atom_id res chain seq x y z
N MET A 1 21.91 0.81 13.06
CA MET A 1 20.80 1.75 12.88
C MET A 1 19.53 1.04 13.31
N ASN A 2 18.71 1.65 14.17
CA ASN A 2 17.54 0.97 14.72
C ASN A 2 16.42 1.00 13.67
N ALA A 3 16.05 -0.16 13.09
CA ALA A 3 14.99 -0.27 12.07
C ALA A 3 13.59 0.13 12.56
N PHE A 4 13.46 0.47 13.85
CA PHE A 4 12.22 0.92 14.48
C PHE A 4 12.09 2.43 14.59
N GLU A 5 13.17 3.17 14.36
CA GLU A 5 13.09 4.61 14.35
C GLU A 5 12.47 5.06 13.03
N LEU A 6 11.31 5.68 13.13
CA LEU A 6 10.70 6.37 12.01
C LEU A 6 11.65 7.47 11.56
N ARG A 7 12.07 7.42 10.32
CA ARG A 7 12.76 8.53 9.66
C ARG A 7 11.70 9.37 8.99
N GLU A 8 11.25 10.37 9.70
CA GLU A 8 10.39 11.37 9.09
C GLU A 8 11.17 12.07 7.98
N PRO A 9 10.62 12.14 6.75
CA PRO A 9 11.28 12.87 5.68
C PRO A 9 11.22 14.37 5.98
N ASP A 10 12.13 15.12 5.41
CA ASP A 10 11.98 16.58 5.36
C ASP A 10 10.89 16.94 4.33
N TRP A 11 9.66 17.05 4.82
CA TRP A 11 8.49 17.34 3.99
C TRP A 11 8.63 18.60 3.12
N ASN A 12 9.46 19.56 3.53
CA ASN A 12 9.68 20.80 2.78
C ASN A 12 10.66 20.62 1.61
N ALA A 13 11.52 19.60 1.69
CA ALA A 13 12.50 19.29 0.66
C ALA A 13 11.98 18.27 -0.38
N ILE A 14 10.77 17.70 -0.17
CA ILE A 14 10.23 16.68 -1.06
C ILE A 14 9.68 17.32 -2.33
N GLU A 15 10.17 16.83 -3.46
CA GLU A 15 9.67 17.18 -4.80
C GLU A 15 8.59 16.16 -5.21
N PRO A 16 7.34 16.59 -5.49
CA PRO A 16 6.32 15.70 -6.02
C PRO A 16 6.72 15.12 -7.38
N ALA A 17 6.28 13.91 -7.67
CA ALA A 17 6.44 13.34 -9.01
C ALA A 17 5.69 14.19 -10.03
N ARG A 18 6.28 14.31 -11.23
CA ARG A 18 5.66 14.92 -12.42
C ARG A 18 6.02 14.11 -13.65
N LEU A 19 5.15 14.11 -14.63
CA LEU A 19 5.45 13.50 -15.91
C LEU A 19 6.43 14.38 -16.71
N THR A 20 7.46 13.76 -17.23
CA THR A 20 8.48 14.43 -18.05
C THR A 20 8.21 14.31 -19.56
N ALA A 21 7.31 13.41 -19.95
CA ALA A 21 6.87 13.20 -21.32
C ALA A 21 5.43 12.64 -21.33
N GLU A 22 4.83 12.58 -22.53
CA GLU A 22 3.51 11.96 -22.70
C GLU A 22 3.55 10.47 -22.33
N PRO A 23 2.49 9.95 -21.67
CA PRO A 23 2.37 8.55 -21.32
C PRO A 23 2.28 7.68 -22.58
N LYS A 24 2.75 6.43 -22.50
CA LYS A 24 2.77 5.49 -23.61
C LYS A 24 2.16 4.15 -23.21
N LEU A 25 1.45 3.52 -24.13
CA LEU A 25 1.03 2.13 -23.99
C LEU A 25 2.08 1.21 -24.60
N GLN A 26 2.54 0.23 -23.83
CA GLN A 26 3.40 -0.86 -24.26
C GLN A 26 2.67 -2.19 -23.98
N GLY A 27 1.97 -2.71 -24.99
CA GLY A 27 1.06 -3.84 -24.81
C GLY A 27 -0.07 -3.50 -23.84
N HIS A 28 -0.14 -4.21 -22.72
CA HIS A 28 -1.12 -3.97 -21.64
C HIS A 28 -0.56 -3.16 -20.47
N VAL A 29 0.57 -2.48 -20.66
CA VAL A 29 1.23 -1.67 -19.64
C VAL A 29 1.20 -0.21 -20.07
N LEU A 30 0.70 0.65 -19.19
CA LEU A 30 0.82 2.10 -19.33
C LEU A 30 2.13 2.54 -18.68
N VAL A 31 3.00 3.18 -19.45
CA VAL A 31 4.28 3.71 -18.98
C VAL A 31 4.18 5.21 -18.82
N LEU A 32 4.49 5.68 -17.62
CA LEU A 32 4.45 7.07 -17.19
C LEU A 32 5.90 7.54 -16.92
N PRO A 33 6.52 8.29 -17.84
CA PRO A 33 7.86 8.83 -17.61
C PRO A 33 7.82 9.92 -16.54
N THR A 34 8.51 9.73 -15.42
CA THR A 34 8.67 10.76 -14.39
C THR A 34 10.11 11.24 -14.28
N GLN A 35 10.36 12.33 -13.56
CA GLN A 35 11.73 12.79 -13.29
C GLN A 35 12.55 11.80 -12.44
N PHE A 36 11.92 10.85 -11.78
CA PHE A 36 12.62 9.86 -10.95
C PHE A 36 12.92 8.57 -11.70
N CYS A 37 11.93 8.02 -12.39
CA CYS A 37 12.01 6.81 -13.22
C CYS A 37 10.72 6.64 -14.03
N GLU A 38 10.68 5.61 -14.86
CA GLU A 38 9.42 5.17 -15.46
C GLU A 38 8.54 4.49 -14.40
N VAL A 39 7.30 4.95 -14.30
CA VAL A 39 6.26 4.32 -13.48
C VAL A 39 5.37 3.52 -14.40
N SER A 40 5.24 2.23 -14.16
CA SER A 40 4.34 1.37 -14.90
C SER A 40 3.00 1.20 -14.18
N VAL A 41 1.94 1.19 -14.97
CA VAL A 41 0.58 0.96 -14.48
C VAL A 41 -0.05 -0.16 -15.27
N THR A 42 -0.61 -1.14 -14.56
CA THR A 42 -1.41 -2.21 -15.13
C THR A 42 -2.75 -2.30 -14.42
N ILE A 43 -3.75 -2.81 -15.10
CA ILE A 43 -5.08 -3.10 -14.55
C ILE A 43 -5.38 -4.57 -14.80
N SER A 44 -5.85 -5.25 -13.77
CA SER A 44 -6.18 -6.67 -13.79
C SER A 44 -7.46 -6.95 -12.99
N GLN A 45 -7.79 -8.21 -12.79
CA GLN A 45 -8.83 -8.61 -11.84
C GLN A 45 -8.56 -8.18 -10.39
N PHE A 46 -7.30 -7.83 -10.08
CA PHE A 46 -6.88 -7.30 -8.77
C PHE A 46 -6.81 -5.75 -8.75
N GLY A 47 -7.53 -5.09 -9.68
CA GLY A 47 -7.53 -3.64 -9.78
C GLY A 47 -6.28 -3.06 -10.42
N LEU A 48 -5.90 -1.90 -9.96
CA LEU A 48 -4.72 -1.14 -10.38
C LEU A 48 -3.47 -1.71 -9.69
N ARG A 49 -2.40 -1.98 -10.46
CA ARG A 49 -1.03 -2.09 -9.94
C ARG A 49 -0.23 -0.90 -10.46
N LEU A 50 0.36 -0.14 -9.54
CA LEU A 50 1.30 0.93 -9.83
C LEU A 50 2.67 0.48 -9.36
N ASN A 51 3.64 0.45 -10.27
CA ASN A 51 5.00 0.05 -9.97
C ASN A 51 6.00 1.10 -10.48
N ALA A 52 6.97 1.43 -9.62
CA ALA A 52 8.11 2.28 -9.94
C ALA A 52 9.40 1.57 -9.51
N GLY A 53 10.32 1.36 -10.45
CA GLY A 53 11.53 0.57 -10.22
C GLY A 53 11.34 -0.92 -10.48
N SER A 54 12.10 -1.76 -9.80
CA SER A 54 12.02 -3.23 -9.94
C SER A 54 10.86 -3.81 -9.13
N THR A 55 10.36 -5.00 -9.52
CA THR A 55 9.38 -5.76 -8.73
C THR A 55 10.08 -6.78 -7.84
N HIS A 56 9.38 -7.22 -6.79
CA HIS A 56 9.85 -8.28 -5.88
C HIS A 56 9.22 -9.66 -6.20
N ASP A 57 8.53 -9.79 -7.34
CA ASP A 57 7.76 -10.99 -7.69
C ASP A 57 8.61 -12.27 -7.65
N GLU A 58 9.82 -12.22 -8.18
CA GLU A 58 10.71 -13.38 -8.26
C GLU A 58 11.52 -13.60 -6.96
N THR A 59 11.79 -12.53 -6.21
CA THR A 59 12.71 -12.58 -5.07
C THR A 59 12.03 -13.14 -3.82
N PHE A 60 10.81 -12.69 -3.51
CA PHE A 60 10.14 -13.04 -2.26
C PHE A 60 8.91 -13.92 -2.45
N LYS A 61 8.41 -14.08 -3.67
CA LYS A 61 7.26 -14.92 -4.03
C LYS A 61 6.03 -14.71 -3.13
N ILE A 62 5.81 -13.47 -2.72
CA ILE A 62 4.64 -13.09 -1.92
C ILE A 62 3.37 -13.27 -2.76
N LEU A 63 3.44 -12.95 -4.06
CA LEU A 63 2.34 -13.16 -4.99
C LEU A 63 2.32 -14.64 -5.39
N THR A 64 1.22 -15.32 -5.09
CA THR A 64 0.98 -16.72 -5.52
C THR A 64 0.21 -16.79 -6.82
N THR A 65 -0.44 -15.70 -7.21
CA THR A 65 -1.17 -15.54 -8.46
C THR A 65 -0.54 -14.43 -9.29
N THR A 66 -0.17 -14.73 -10.52
CA THR A 66 0.26 -13.71 -11.48
C THR A 66 -0.96 -12.98 -12.01
N PRO A 67 -1.10 -11.65 -11.79
CA PRO A 67 -2.21 -10.89 -12.33
C PRO A 67 -2.24 -10.94 -13.86
N SER A 68 -3.41 -11.22 -14.42
CA SER A 68 -3.62 -11.17 -15.88
C SER A 68 -4.00 -9.74 -16.28
N ASN A 69 -3.09 -9.04 -16.92
CA ASN A 69 -3.30 -7.66 -17.31
C ASN A 69 -4.37 -7.54 -18.40
N LEU A 70 -5.34 -6.68 -18.16
CA LEU A 70 -6.39 -6.35 -19.13
C LEU A 70 -5.86 -5.41 -20.22
N PRO A 71 -6.40 -5.46 -21.42
CA PRO A 71 -6.10 -4.48 -22.47
C PRO A 71 -6.46 -3.08 -22.00
N LEU A 72 -5.51 -2.16 -22.10
CA LEU A 72 -5.68 -0.75 -21.76
C LEU A 72 -5.97 0.07 -23.02
N SER A 73 -6.88 1.02 -22.91
CA SER A 73 -7.03 2.13 -23.85
C SER A 73 -6.60 3.42 -23.17
N LEU A 74 -5.91 4.29 -23.89
CA LEU A 74 -5.42 5.58 -23.39
C LEU A 74 -6.05 6.71 -24.21
N ASN A 75 -6.69 7.66 -23.52
CA ASN A 75 -7.30 8.83 -24.11
C ASN A 75 -6.73 10.10 -23.45
N LYS A 76 -6.55 11.14 -24.25
CA LYS A 76 -6.19 12.47 -23.75
C LYS A 76 -7.48 13.19 -23.32
N LEU A 77 -7.43 13.81 -22.16
CA LEU A 77 -8.48 14.68 -21.62
C LEU A 77 -8.07 16.14 -21.82
N ASP A 78 -8.99 17.08 -21.56
CA ASP A 78 -8.68 18.53 -21.59
C ASP A 78 -7.54 18.87 -20.63
N GLN A 79 -7.53 18.20 -19.47
CA GLN A 79 -6.43 18.27 -18.49
C GLN A 79 -6.06 16.84 -18.07
N GLY A 80 -4.92 16.33 -18.58
CA GLY A 80 -4.43 15.00 -18.23
C GLY A 80 -4.85 13.90 -19.19
N PHE A 81 -4.96 12.68 -18.68
CA PHE A 81 -5.19 11.46 -19.47
C PHE A 81 -6.13 10.51 -18.73
N ALA A 82 -6.80 9.64 -19.48
CA ALA A 82 -7.59 8.56 -18.94
C ALA A 82 -7.16 7.22 -19.55
N ALA A 83 -6.82 6.25 -18.72
CA ALA A 83 -6.59 4.87 -19.11
C ALA A 83 -7.77 4.02 -18.64
N THR A 84 -8.34 3.21 -19.53
CA THR A 84 -9.51 2.38 -19.23
C THR A 84 -9.23 0.91 -19.55
N ALA A 85 -9.61 0.02 -18.64
CA ALA A 85 -9.56 -1.42 -18.82
C ALA A 85 -10.67 -2.11 -18.02
N GLY A 86 -11.53 -2.86 -18.71
CA GLY A 86 -12.68 -3.52 -18.07
C GLY A 86 -13.58 -2.52 -17.34
N GLU A 87 -13.81 -2.77 -16.06
CA GLU A 87 -14.63 -1.92 -15.19
C GLU A 87 -13.86 -0.72 -14.60
N TYR A 88 -12.54 -0.65 -14.78
CA TYR A 88 -11.68 0.37 -14.19
C TYR A 88 -11.34 1.47 -15.18
N ARG A 89 -11.33 2.70 -14.67
CA ARG A 89 -10.86 3.90 -15.34
C ARG A 89 -9.92 4.66 -14.41
N LEU A 90 -8.70 4.89 -14.88
CA LEU A 90 -7.67 5.67 -14.20
C LEU A 90 -7.55 7.02 -14.91
N GLU A 91 -7.93 8.10 -14.25
CA GLU A 91 -7.59 9.46 -14.67
C GLU A 91 -6.30 9.88 -13.97
N PHE A 92 -5.41 10.54 -14.70
CA PHE A 92 -4.17 11.03 -14.11
C PHE A 92 -3.71 12.32 -14.76
N TYR A 93 -2.96 13.08 -14.00
CA TYR A 93 -2.54 14.44 -14.32
C TYR A 93 -1.03 14.55 -14.20
N SER A 94 -0.43 15.52 -14.88
CA SER A 94 1.00 15.51 -15.17
C SER A 94 1.86 16.23 -14.14
N ASP A 95 1.41 17.37 -13.59
CA ASP A 95 2.23 18.21 -12.71
C ASP A 95 1.38 18.95 -11.65
N PRO A 96 1.52 18.56 -10.38
CA PRO A 96 2.14 17.32 -9.93
C PRO A 96 1.41 16.08 -10.46
N PHE A 97 2.13 14.94 -10.53
CA PHE A 97 1.45 13.69 -10.85
C PHE A 97 0.47 13.33 -9.74
N TYR A 98 -0.79 13.18 -10.09
CA TYR A 98 -1.81 12.59 -9.23
C TYR A 98 -2.83 11.82 -10.06
N PHE A 99 -3.58 10.92 -9.42
CA PHE A 99 -4.55 10.07 -10.10
C PHE A 99 -5.88 9.98 -9.36
N LYS A 100 -6.91 9.57 -10.12
CA LYS A 100 -8.22 9.15 -9.63
C LYS A 100 -8.55 7.79 -10.24
N LEU A 101 -8.82 6.81 -9.40
CA LEU A 101 -9.23 5.48 -9.81
C LEU A 101 -10.73 5.33 -9.67
N TYR A 102 -11.40 4.91 -10.73
CA TYR A 102 -12.83 4.63 -10.77
C TYR A 102 -13.07 3.16 -11.08
N LYS A 103 -14.16 2.60 -10.56
CA LYS A 103 -14.72 1.31 -10.95
C LYS A 103 -16.21 1.49 -11.23
N ASN A 104 -16.68 1.14 -12.43
CA ASN A 104 -18.07 1.38 -12.86
C ASN A 104 -18.52 2.84 -12.61
N ASP A 105 -17.67 3.80 -13.00
CA ASP A 105 -17.82 5.25 -12.84
C ASP A 105 -17.95 5.76 -11.40
N LYS A 106 -17.81 4.91 -10.40
CA LYS A 106 -17.69 5.33 -9.00
C LYS A 106 -16.23 5.52 -8.64
N LEU A 107 -15.92 6.64 -7.98
CA LEU A 107 -14.59 6.88 -7.44
C LEU A 107 -14.26 5.81 -6.40
N VAL A 108 -13.16 5.08 -6.61
CA VAL A 108 -12.61 4.10 -5.67
C VAL A 108 -11.69 4.78 -4.70
N GLN A 109 -10.71 5.51 -5.24
CA GLN A 109 -9.71 6.23 -4.48
C GLN A 109 -9.01 7.25 -5.37
N GLN A 110 -8.40 8.24 -4.75
CA GLN A 110 -7.59 9.23 -5.46
C GLN A 110 -6.37 9.63 -4.63
N SER A 111 -5.38 10.18 -5.29
CA SER A 111 -4.25 10.79 -4.62
C SER A 111 -4.72 11.93 -3.73
N ALA A 112 -4.11 12.07 -2.55
CA ALA A 112 -4.26 13.28 -1.77
C ALA A 112 -3.63 14.45 -2.54
N THR A 113 -4.47 15.36 -3.01
CA THR A 113 -4.03 16.58 -3.67
C THR A 113 -4.03 17.71 -2.66
N ASP A 114 -2.89 18.32 -2.50
CA ASP A 114 -2.70 19.15 -1.34
C ASP A 114 -3.06 20.62 -1.57
N GLY A 115 -4.27 20.98 -1.18
CA GLY A 115 -4.60 22.35 -0.80
C GLY A 115 -4.42 22.62 0.70
N HIS A 116 -3.99 21.62 1.49
CA HIS A 116 -3.91 21.71 2.93
C HIS A 116 -2.48 21.70 3.40
N PHE A 117 -2.15 22.68 4.22
CA PHE A 117 -0.91 22.72 4.95
C PHE A 117 -1.14 22.13 6.34
N VAL A 118 -0.47 21.03 6.64
CA VAL A 118 -0.31 20.59 8.02
C VAL A 118 1.08 21.02 8.46
N ARG A 119 1.15 21.89 9.42
CA ARG A 119 2.43 22.43 9.93
C ARG A 119 3.36 22.96 8.83
N GLN A 120 2.79 23.60 7.80
CA GLN A 120 3.52 24.16 6.66
C GLN A 120 4.07 23.09 5.68
N HIS A 121 3.66 21.83 5.80
CA HIS A 121 4.04 20.77 4.87
C HIS A 121 3.01 20.59 3.77
N ARG A 122 3.50 20.27 2.58
CA ARG A 122 2.68 19.73 1.50
C ARG A 122 2.96 18.26 1.36
N LEU A 123 1.93 17.43 1.49
CA LEU A 123 2.06 16.01 1.19
C LEU A 123 2.08 15.82 -0.33
N PRO A 124 3.13 15.17 -0.89
CA PRO A 124 3.14 14.85 -2.30
C PRO A 124 2.17 13.71 -2.58
N PRO A 125 1.40 13.74 -3.69
CA PRO A 125 0.63 12.59 -4.13
C PRO A 125 1.48 11.35 -4.36
N LEU A 126 2.62 11.53 -5.00
CA LEU A 126 3.67 10.55 -5.23
C LEU A 126 5.01 11.28 -5.20
N ALA A 127 6.01 10.73 -4.53
CA ALA A 127 7.35 11.27 -4.54
C ALA A 127 8.39 10.17 -4.27
N LYS A 128 9.63 10.41 -4.71
CA LYS A 128 10.80 9.63 -4.32
C LYS A 128 11.62 10.45 -3.33
N THR A 129 12.17 9.78 -2.32
CA THR A 129 13.09 10.34 -1.33
C THR A 129 14.38 9.53 -1.33
N ASP A 130 15.39 9.99 -0.59
CA ASP A 130 16.64 9.24 -0.40
C ASP A 130 16.43 7.87 0.27
N ASN A 131 15.32 7.71 1.01
CA ASN A 131 15.00 6.49 1.75
C ASN A 131 13.91 5.63 1.10
N GLY A 132 13.39 6.00 -0.07
CA GLY A 132 12.34 5.25 -0.74
C GLY A 132 11.24 6.12 -1.35
N TRP A 133 9.98 5.70 -1.21
CA TRP A 133 8.84 6.31 -1.88
C TRP A 133 7.78 6.80 -0.91
N ILE A 134 7.07 7.84 -1.33
CA ILE A 134 5.86 8.34 -0.67
C ILE A 134 4.69 8.20 -1.62
N LEU A 135 3.60 7.62 -1.12
CA LEU A 135 2.30 7.60 -1.76
C LEU A 135 1.26 8.16 -0.80
N SER A 136 0.52 9.18 -1.23
CA SER A 136 -0.54 9.79 -0.43
C SER A 136 -1.90 9.62 -1.12
N LEU A 137 -2.85 9.04 -0.40
CA LEU A 137 -4.23 8.82 -0.84
C LEU A 137 -5.17 9.67 0.00
N GLU A 138 -6.26 10.13 -0.59
CA GLU A 138 -7.26 10.92 0.14
C GLU A 138 -8.03 10.07 1.15
N LEU A 139 -8.34 10.64 2.30
CA LEU A 139 -9.24 10.09 3.31
C LEU A 139 -10.36 11.07 3.59
N ASN A 140 -11.60 10.58 3.65
CA ASN A 140 -12.71 11.34 4.17
C ASN A 140 -12.52 11.60 5.67
N TYR A 141 -13.22 12.63 6.19
CA TYR A 141 -12.97 13.12 7.55
C TYR A 141 -13.13 12.06 8.66
N ASP A 142 -14.12 11.19 8.56
CA ASP A 142 -14.49 10.18 9.54
C ASP A 142 -14.28 8.74 9.03
N GLU A 143 -13.60 8.59 7.92
CA GLU A 143 -13.35 7.30 7.28
C GLU A 143 -12.47 6.41 8.14
N ALA A 144 -12.98 5.23 8.47
CA ALA A 144 -12.22 4.20 9.18
C ALA A 144 -11.30 3.43 8.23
N VAL A 145 -10.14 3.00 8.73
CA VAL A 145 -9.19 2.15 8.02
C VAL A 145 -8.80 0.98 8.89
N TYR A 146 -8.79 -0.21 8.32
CA TYR A 146 -8.49 -1.47 9.00
C TYR A 146 -7.32 -2.20 8.32
N GLY A 147 -6.78 -3.23 8.98
CA GLY A 147 -5.69 -4.04 8.47
C GLY A 147 -4.36 -3.76 9.16
N LEU A 148 -3.27 -3.76 8.40
CA LEU A 148 -1.88 -3.51 8.81
C LEU A 148 -1.30 -4.57 9.77
N GLY A 149 -1.91 -5.76 9.81
CA GLY A 149 -1.43 -6.90 10.60
C GLY A 149 -1.72 -6.81 12.09
N GLU A 150 -0.98 -7.57 12.88
CA GLU A 150 -1.12 -7.58 14.33
C GLU A 150 -0.51 -6.31 14.94
N LYS A 151 -1.36 -5.50 15.54
CA LYS A 151 -0.95 -4.28 16.26
C LYS A 151 -1.74 -4.13 17.53
N TRP A 152 -1.07 -3.75 18.60
CA TRP A 152 -1.71 -3.28 19.82
C TRP A 152 -2.30 -1.90 19.58
N GLY A 153 -3.54 -1.72 19.96
CA GLY A 153 -4.26 -0.47 19.75
C GLY A 153 -5.64 -0.70 19.16
N LYS A 154 -6.25 0.36 18.68
CA LYS A 154 -7.59 0.31 18.09
C LYS A 154 -7.59 -0.48 16.78
N LEU A 155 -8.69 -1.18 16.48
CA LEU A 155 -8.90 -1.83 15.19
C LEU A 155 -8.95 -0.80 14.07
N ASP A 156 -9.71 0.27 14.25
CA ASP A 156 -9.66 1.42 13.38
C ASP A 156 -8.30 2.11 13.55
N LYS A 157 -7.58 2.18 12.45
CA LYS A 157 -6.22 2.74 12.39
C LYS A 157 -6.19 4.25 12.20
N ARG A 158 -7.36 4.87 12.03
CA ARG A 158 -7.43 6.32 11.88
C ARG A 158 -6.78 7.07 13.05
N GLY A 159 -6.03 8.11 12.74
CA GLY A 159 -5.28 8.91 13.69
C GLY A 159 -3.95 8.29 14.13
N GLN A 160 -3.59 7.11 13.62
CA GLN A 160 -2.41 6.37 14.03
C GLN A 160 -1.28 6.48 13.00
N LEU A 161 -0.06 6.42 13.51
CA LEU A 161 1.15 6.19 12.75
C LEU A 161 1.60 4.75 13.01
N ILE A 162 1.66 3.92 11.97
CA ILE A 162 1.89 2.49 12.10
C ILE A 162 3.04 2.07 11.19
N ARG A 163 4.02 1.40 11.76
CA ARG A 163 5.13 0.83 11.00
C ARG A 163 4.90 -0.67 10.77
N SER A 164 4.74 -1.06 9.52
CA SER A 164 4.70 -2.46 9.08
C SER A 164 6.12 -2.96 8.86
N TYR A 165 6.64 -3.65 9.87
CA TYR A 165 7.92 -4.35 9.82
C TYR A 165 7.91 -5.47 10.87
N ASN A 166 8.20 -6.71 10.47
CA ASN A 166 8.19 -7.87 11.36
C ASN A 166 9.39 -7.83 12.29
N HIS A 167 9.15 -7.98 13.57
CA HIS A 167 10.17 -7.95 14.58
C HIS A 167 9.89 -8.94 15.70
N ASP A 168 10.96 -9.54 16.24
CA ASP A 168 10.88 -10.36 17.45
C ASP A 168 10.56 -9.47 18.66
N ALA A 169 9.27 -9.35 18.93
CA ALA A 169 8.73 -8.51 19.99
C ALA A 169 8.60 -9.34 21.27
N LEU A 170 9.63 -9.31 22.10
CA LEU A 170 9.55 -9.92 23.43
C LEU A 170 8.54 -9.15 24.29
N GLY A 171 7.32 -9.67 24.36
CA GLY A 171 6.23 -9.08 25.12
C GLY A 171 5.37 -8.07 24.35
N VAL A 172 4.46 -7.46 25.08
CA VAL A 172 3.48 -6.52 24.55
C VAL A 172 4.12 -5.16 24.38
N ASN A 173 4.33 -4.78 23.13
CA ASN A 173 4.86 -3.46 22.81
C ASN A 173 4.14 -2.92 21.58
N ALA A 174 3.50 -1.77 21.70
CA ALA A 174 2.57 -1.20 20.73
C ALA A 174 3.14 -1.12 19.30
N GLU A 175 4.44 -0.86 19.16
CA GLU A 175 5.09 -0.64 17.87
C GLU A 175 5.57 -1.94 17.22
N LYS A 176 6.00 -2.91 18.02
CA LYS A 176 6.65 -4.12 17.56
C LYS A 176 5.69 -5.29 17.54
N SER A 177 5.66 -6.04 16.46
CA SER A 177 4.85 -7.25 16.34
C SER A 177 5.46 -8.24 15.36
N TYR A 178 5.06 -9.51 15.49
CA TYR A 178 5.58 -10.60 14.68
C TYR A 178 4.97 -10.69 13.30
N LYS A 179 3.72 -10.19 13.14
CA LYS A 179 2.94 -10.34 11.89
C LYS A 179 2.41 -8.99 11.45
N ASN A 180 3.21 -8.30 10.68
CA ASN A 180 2.80 -7.09 9.99
C ASN A 180 2.45 -7.42 8.54
N THR A 181 1.42 -6.80 8.05
CA THR A 181 0.98 -6.93 6.68
C THR A 181 0.73 -5.54 6.14
N PRO A 182 1.45 -5.08 5.12
CA PRO A 182 1.25 -3.74 4.55
C PRO A 182 0.01 -3.74 3.63
N TYR A 183 -1.09 -4.19 4.18
CA TYR A 183 -2.41 -4.26 3.57
C TYR A 183 -3.42 -3.54 4.42
N ALA A 184 -4.10 -2.56 3.84
CA ALA A 184 -5.14 -1.77 4.45
C ALA A 184 -6.42 -1.78 3.61
N TRP A 185 -7.56 -1.65 4.25
CA TRP A 185 -8.84 -1.52 3.59
C TRP A 185 -9.76 -0.56 4.36
N SER A 186 -10.72 0.03 3.64
CA SER A 186 -11.71 0.93 4.19
C SER A 186 -13.13 0.40 3.94
N PRO A 187 -14.10 0.65 4.83
CA PRO A 187 -15.53 0.42 4.58
C PRO A 187 -16.07 1.15 3.35
N GLU A 188 -15.41 2.21 2.88
CA GLU A 188 -15.72 2.89 1.62
C GLU A 188 -15.42 2.01 0.40
N GLY A 189 -14.76 0.88 0.61
CA GLY A 189 -14.55 -0.19 -0.37
C GLY A 189 -13.15 -0.25 -0.98
N TRP A 190 -12.29 0.77 -0.81
CA TRP A 190 -10.93 0.68 -1.33
C TRP A 190 -10.04 -0.23 -0.48
N ASN A 191 -9.09 -0.84 -1.15
CA ASN A 191 -8.08 -1.72 -0.58
C ASN A 191 -6.72 -1.33 -1.15
N LEU A 192 -5.71 -1.25 -0.29
CA LEU A 192 -4.33 -0.99 -0.67
C LEU A 192 -3.44 -2.09 -0.14
N PHE A 193 -2.66 -2.70 -1.02
CA PHE A 193 -1.58 -3.61 -0.67
C PHE A 193 -0.26 -3.06 -1.18
N VAL A 194 0.71 -2.84 -0.30
CA VAL A 194 2.07 -2.45 -0.66
C VAL A 194 2.92 -3.71 -0.74
N HIS A 195 3.29 -4.08 -1.96
CA HIS A 195 4.06 -5.30 -2.24
C HIS A 195 5.55 -5.05 -2.07
N THR A 196 6.03 -5.12 -0.85
CA THR A 196 7.45 -4.96 -0.51
C THR A 196 7.83 -5.77 0.73
N PRO A 197 9.05 -6.29 0.83
CA PRO A 197 9.62 -6.84 2.06
C PRO A 197 10.19 -5.77 2.98
N ALA A 198 10.35 -4.55 2.48
CA ALA A 198 10.93 -3.44 3.23
C ALA A 198 9.94 -2.85 4.24
N PRO A 199 10.41 -2.08 5.21
CA PRO A 199 9.54 -1.38 6.15
C PRO A 199 8.62 -0.39 5.43
N VAL A 200 7.35 -0.36 5.84
CA VAL A 200 6.37 0.63 5.39
C VAL A 200 5.80 1.34 6.60
N THR A 201 5.85 2.65 6.60
CA THR A 201 5.18 3.46 7.62
C THR A 201 3.91 4.05 7.07
N HIS A 202 2.80 3.82 7.77
CA HIS A 202 1.46 4.24 7.38
C HIS A 202 0.98 5.34 8.32
N GLY A 203 0.80 6.54 7.80
CA GLY A 203 0.13 7.65 8.47
C GLY A 203 -1.35 7.66 8.08
N VAL A 204 -2.22 7.12 8.93
CA VAL A 204 -3.65 6.97 8.63
C VAL A 204 -4.43 8.15 9.20
N GLY A 205 -4.63 9.19 8.43
CA GLY A 205 -5.23 10.42 8.96
C GLY A 205 -4.45 10.93 10.16
N TYR A 206 -3.13 10.73 10.17
CA TYR A 206 -2.26 11.09 11.28
C TYR A 206 -2.10 12.60 11.39
N ALA A 207 -2.50 13.18 12.51
CA ALA A 207 -2.66 14.63 12.66
C ALA A 207 -1.38 15.45 12.42
N LEU A 208 -0.20 14.85 12.63
CA LEU A 208 1.07 15.53 12.37
C LEU A 208 1.42 15.62 10.88
N TRP A 209 0.85 14.73 10.05
CA TRP A 209 1.03 14.75 8.60
C TRP A 209 -0.19 15.33 7.90
N SER A 210 -1.33 14.64 7.95
CA SER A 210 -2.61 15.13 7.47
C SER A 210 -3.76 14.26 7.99
N GLN A 211 -4.80 14.90 8.51
CA GLN A 211 -6.03 14.22 8.92
C GLN A 211 -6.88 13.76 7.72
N ARG A 212 -6.55 14.23 6.51
CA ARG A 212 -7.28 13.96 5.27
C ARG A 212 -6.51 13.07 4.30
N ALA A 213 -5.43 12.44 4.76
CA ALA A 213 -4.63 11.58 3.90
C ALA A 213 -4.26 10.28 4.60
N TYR A 214 -4.22 9.22 3.81
CA TYR A 214 -3.52 8.00 4.10
C TYR A 214 -2.17 8.07 3.40
N VAL A 215 -1.09 8.10 4.16
CA VAL A 215 0.27 8.27 3.63
C VAL A 215 1.08 7.02 3.87
N CYS A 216 1.68 6.48 2.82
CA CYS A 216 2.67 5.41 2.91
C CYS A 216 4.07 5.97 2.69
N LEU A 217 4.97 5.74 3.65
CA LEU A 217 6.41 5.85 3.44
C LEU A 217 6.95 4.44 3.24
N VAL A 218 7.40 4.13 2.03
CA VAL A 218 7.92 2.81 1.63
C VAL A 218 9.43 2.91 1.59
N GLU A 219 10.13 2.23 2.51
CA GLU A 219 11.59 2.29 2.62
C GLU A 219 12.25 1.26 1.68
N ASP A 220 11.97 1.41 0.39
CA ASP A 220 12.42 0.54 -0.69
C ASP A 220 12.80 1.39 -1.90
N ASP A 221 13.74 0.91 -2.70
CA ASP A 221 14.10 1.54 -3.97
C ASP A 221 12.96 1.43 -5.00
N ALA A 222 12.09 0.45 -4.84
CA ALA A 222 10.90 0.25 -5.64
C ALA A 222 9.62 0.63 -4.88
N LEU A 223 8.64 1.12 -5.62
CA LEU A 223 7.26 1.22 -5.17
C LEU A 223 6.42 0.23 -5.97
N ASP A 224 5.73 -0.66 -5.31
CA ASP A 224 4.82 -1.61 -5.96
C ASP A 224 3.55 -1.74 -5.12
N VAL A 225 2.44 -1.24 -5.64
CA VAL A 225 1.19 -1.17 -4.91
C VAL A 225 0.02 -1.70 -5.75
N PHE A 226 -0.87 -2.41 -5.08
CA PHE A 226 -2.16 -2.82 -5.63
C PHE A 226 -3.27 -1.99 -4.97
N LEU A 227 -4.13 -1.43 -5.79
CA LEU A 227 -5.29 -0.64 -5.35
C LEU A 227 -6.54 -1.16 -6.05
N TYR A 228 -7.51 -1.63 -5.28
CA TYR A 228 -8.72 -2.24 -5.81
C TYR A 228 -9.94 -1.94 -4.95
N GLN A 229 -11.13 -2.26 -5.45
CA GLN A 229 -12.39 -2.08 -4.75
C GLN A 229 -13.12 -3.39 -4.56
N GLU A 230 -13.58 -3.61 -3.32
CA GLU A 230 -14.54 -4.65 -2.95
C GLU A 230 -15.65 -4.08 -2.08
N GLN A 231 -16.81 -4.75 -2.07
CA GLN A 231 -18.00 -4.22 -1.41
C GLN A 231 -18.09 -4.58 0.07
N THR A 232 -17.44 -5.65 0.48
CA THR A 232 -17.50 -6.15 1.87
C THR A 232 -16.10 -6.51 2.38
N PRO A 233 -15.90 -6.46 3.72
CA PRO A 233 -14.63 -6.88 4.33
C PRO A 233 -14.20 -8.30 3.95
N ALA A 234 -15.17 -9.22 3.86
CA ALA A 234 -14.91 -10.61 3.48
C ALA A 234 -14.37 -10.70 2.04
N GLN A 235 -14.96 -9.96 1.10
CA GLN A 235 -14.46 -9.89 -0.28
C GLN A 235 -13.09 -9.23 -0.35
N SER A 236 -12.86 -8.17 0.43
CA SER A 236 -11.58 -7.48 0.52
C SER A 236 -10.45 -8.43 0.93
N ILE A 237 -10.66 -9.19 2.01
CA ILE A 237 -9.68 -10.18 2.50
C ILE A 237 -9.55 -11.34 1.52
N ASN A 238 -10.65 -11.84 0.96
CA ASN A 238 -10.61 -12.92 -0.03
C ASN A 238 -9.77 -12.53 -1.25
N ARG A 239 -9.98 -11.32 -1.77
CA ARG A 239 -9.22 -10.80 -2.92
C ARG A 239 -7.72 -10.69 -2.60
N TYR A 240 -7.38 -10.24 -1.41
CA TYR A 240 -6.00 -10.22 -0.93
C TYR A 240 -5.40 -11.64 -0.87
N CYS A 241 -6.15 -12.62 -0.33
CA CYS A 241 -5.70 -14.02 -0.26
C CYS A 241 -5.61 -14.68 -1.64
N GLU A 242 -6.47 -14.34 -2.60
CA GLU A 242 -6.34 -14.80 -3.99
C GLU A 242 -5.02 -14.34 -4.63
N LEU A 243 -4.55 -13.16 -4.26
CA LEU A 243 -3.29 -12.60 -4.76
C LEU A 243 -2.07 -13.19 -4.04
N THR A 244 -2.15 -13.36 -2.72
CA THR A 244 -1.00 -13.70 -1.85
C THR A 244 -1.01 -15.14 -1.34
N GLY A 245 -2.07 -15.90 -1.60
CA GLY A 245 -2.27 -17.27 -1.15
C GLY A 245 -3.18 -17.36 0.08
N PHE A 246 -3.91 -18.47 0.15
CA PHE A 246 -4.75 -18.81 1.29
C PHE A 246 -3.96 -19.60 2.32
N ALA A 247 -4.21 -19.33 3.60
CA ALA A 247 -3.68 -20.16 4.66
C ALA A 247 -4.28 -21.59 4.57
N PRO A 248 -3.48 -22.66 4.74
CA PRO A 248 -4.01 -24.01 4.81
C PRO A 248 -4.89 -24.19 6.05
N VAL A 249 -5.94 -24.99 5.92
CA VAL A 249 -6.76 -25.36 7.08
C VAL A 249 -5.93 -26.26 8.00
N PRO A 250 -5.69 -25.87 9.26
CA PRO A 250 -4.91 -26.68 10.17
C PRO A 250 -5.68 -27.96 10.55
N PRO A 251 -5.00 -29.09 10.78
CA PRO A 251 -5.65 -30.30 11.25
C PRO A 251 -6.25 -30.09 12.64
N GLN A 252 -7.38 -30.75 12.92
CA GLN A 252 -8.13 -30.54 14.18
C GLN A 252 -7.29 -30.76 15.43
N TRP A 253 -6.36 -31.70 15.44
CA TRP A 253 -5.50 -31.98 16.58
C TRP A 253 -4.59 -30.81 16.96
N SER A 254 -4.24 -29.93 16.02
CA SER A 254 -3.41 -28.73 16.26
C SER A 254 -4.15 -27.63 17.03
N LEU A 255 -5.48 -27.75 17.16
CA LEU A 255 -6.32 -26.82 17.93
C LEU A 255 -6.51 -27.26 19.39
N GLY A 256 -5.84 -28.33 19.82
CA GLY A 256 -5.87 -28.83 21.18
C GLY A 256 -4.96 -28.07 22.15
N VAL A 257 -4.80 -28.60 23.33
CA VAL A 257 -3.90 -28.04 24.34
C VAL A 257 -2.46 -28.32 23.94
N ILE A 258 -1.65 -27.26 23.80
CA ILE A 258 -0.22 -27.35 23.53
C ILE A 258 0.53 -26.89 24.77
N LEU A 259 1.29 -27.80 25.38
CA LEU A 259 2.21 -27.45 26.47
C LEU A 259 3.49 -26.91 25.84
N SER A 260 3.85 -25.72 26.18
CA SER A 260 5.06 -25.07 25.68
C SER A 260 5.87 -24.44 26.81
N LYS A 261 7.16 -24.31 26.56
CA LYS A 261 8.12 -23.66 27.45
C LYS A 261 8.93 -22.67 26.61
N ALA A 262 9.14 -21.47 27.13
CA ALA A 262 9.81 -20.40 26.39
C ALA A 262 11.24 -20.77 25.97
N TYR A 263 11.97 -21.50 26.85
CA TYR A 263 13.34 -21.91 26.58
C TYR A 263 13.54 -23.38 27.01
N TYR A 264 13.93 -24.21 26.07
CA TYR A 264 14.31 -25.61 26.29
C TYR A 264 15.82 -25.67 26.40
N LYS A 265 16.32 -26.09 27.59
CA LYS A 265 17.77 -26.21 27.82
C LYS A 265 18.34 -27.51 27.31
N ASP A 266 17.51 -28.56 27.31
CA ASP A 266 17.82 -29.85 26.74
C ASP A 266 16.55 -30.65 26.41
N THR A 267 16.67 -31.60 25.49
CA THR A 267 15.54 -32.40 25.01
C THR A 267 14.97 -33.33 26.09
N ALA A 268 15.81 -33.83 27.00
CA ALA A 268 15.39 -34.77 28.06
C ALA A 268 14.49 -34.10 29.10
N ARG A 269 14.59 -32.80 29.28
CA ARG A 269 13.73 -32.02 30.18
C ARG A 269 12.50 -31.42 29.46
N SER A 270 12.41 -31.60 28.18
CA SER A 270 11.30 -31.08 27.35
C SER A 270 10.20 -32.13 27.16
N LEU A 271 10.49 -33.39 27.47
CA LEU A 271 9.59 -34.52 27.49
C LEU A 271 9.14 -34.79 28.93
#